data_39720a1bba89dfdd5c2d1718656a42d4
#
_entry.id   39720a1bba89dfdd5c2d1718656a42d4
#
_cell.length_a   1.000
_cell.length_b   1.000
_cell.length_c   1.000
_cell.angle_alpha   90.00
_cell.angle_beta   90.00
_cell.angle_gamma   90.00
#
_symmetry.space_group_name_H-M   'P 1'
#
loop_
_entity.id
_entity.type
_entity.pdbx_description
1 polymer ?
#
loop_
_entity_poly.entity_id
_entity_poly.type
_entity_poly.pdbx_seq_one_letter_code
_entity_poly.pdbx_strand_id
1 'polypeptide(L)'
;RQMCIRDSKETVDEVMRNCELLLIDLKSMDSTVHQTFCDVPNELILENIRRVAEADFPYYIRIPLIEGVNADEKNIKLSAEFLASLPRHPEIINLLPYHDIGKGKHAKLGSIYNPKGYKMQTPSEEVQQQCIQILTDYGLKATIGG
;
A
#
# COMPACT_ATOMS: atom_id res chain seq x y z
N ARG A 1 -11.86 4.73 8.15
CA ARG A 1 -11.74 3.35 8.62
C ARG A 1 -10.77 2.57 7.74
N GLN A 2 -9.97 1.75 8.37
CA GLN A 2 -9.02 0.90 7.64
C GLN A 2 -9.75 -0.29 7.03
N MET A 3 -9.50 -0.55 5.75
CA MET A 3 -10.06 -1.70 5.04
C MET A 3 -9.07 -2.87 5.08
N CYS A 4 -9.58 -4.05 5.47
CA CYS A 4 -8.77 -5.27 5.45
C CYS A 4 -8.61 -5.78 4.03
N ILE A 5 -7.42 -6.28 3.68
CA ILE A 5 -7.14 -6.83 2.34
C ILE A 5 -8.01 -8.05 2.02
N ARG A 6 -8.59 -8.70 3.04
CA ARG A 6 -9.45 -9.87 2.87
C ARG A 6 -10.94 -9.53 2.86
N ASP A 7 -11.29 -8.25 2.91
CA ASP A 7 -12.68 -7.85 2.91
C ASP A 7 -13.37 -8.25 1.61
N SER A 8 -14.54 -8.86 1.74
CA SER A 8 -15.36 -9.19 0.58
C SER A 8 -15.97 -7.92 -0.01
N LYS A 9 -16.46 -8.03 -1.25
CA LYS A 9 -17.18 -6.96 -1.93
C LYS A 9 -18.31 -6.37 -1.08
N GLU A 10 -19.11 -7.24 -0.45
CA GLU A 10 -20.24 -6.85 0.38
C GLU A 10 -19.78 -6.11 1.63
N THR A 11 -18.67 -6.56 2.23
CA THR A 11 -18.06 -5.90 3.39
C THR A 11 -17.58 -4.51 3.03
N VAL A 12 -16.93 -4.36 1.86
CA VAL A 12 -16.45 -3.05 1.37
C VAL A 12 -17.62 -2.09 1.18
N ASP A 13 -18.71 -2.55 0.57
CA ASP A 13 -19.90 -1.73 0.36
C ASP A 13 -20.51 -1.28 1.68
N GLU A 14 -20.60 -2.20 2.65
CA GLU A 14 -21.11 -1.88 3.99
C GLU A 14 -20.23 -0.86 4.69
N VAL A 15 -18.91 -1.02 4.62
CA VAL A 15 -17.95 -0.08 5.23
C VAL A 15 -18.13 1.31 4.61
N MET A 16 -18.27 1.40 3.29
CA MET A 16 -18.48 2.71 2.63
C MET A 16 -19.76 3.40 3.10
N ARG A 17 -20.82 2.64 3.40
CA ARG A 17 -22.07 3.23 3.92
C ARG A 17 -21.93 3.76 5.33
N ASN A 18 -20.94 3.30 6.09
CA ASN A 18 -20.79 3.58 7.51
C ASN A 18 -19.57 4.42 7.87
N CYS A 19 -18.86 4.96 6.89
CA CYS A 19 -17.69 5.81 7.14
C CYS A 19 -17.59 6.92 6.11
N GLU A 20 -16.74 7.91 6.38
CA GLU A 20 -16.54 9.07 5.51
C GLU A 20 -15.26 8.98 4.69
N LEU A 21 -14.33 8.12 5.11
CA LEU A 21 -13.02 7.98 4.49
C LEU A 21 -12.49 6.57 4.73
N LEU A 22 -11.88 5.98 3.72
CA LEU A 22 -11.21 4.68 3.83
C LEU A 22 -9.69 4.83 3.81
N LEU A 23 -9.02 4.04 4.64
CA LEU A 23 -7.57 3.86 4.61
C LEU A 23 -7.29 2.47 4.07
N ILE A 24 -6.57 2.36 2.97
CA ILE A 24 -6.32 1.09 2.28
C ILE A 24 -4.82 0.86 2.15
N ASP A 25 -4.34 -0.26 2.67
CA ASP A 25 -2.93 -0.64 2.52
C ASP A 25 -2.70 -1.33 1.18
N LEU A 26 -1.75 -0.82 0.41
CA LEU A 26 -1.27 -1.45 -0.82
C LEU A 26 0.17 -1.89 -0.60
N LYS A 27 0.37 -3.18 -0.39
CA LYS A 27 1.68 -3.73 0.00
C LYS A 27 2.60 -3.97 -1.19
N SER A 28 2.09 -4.49 -2.30
CA SER A 28 2.87 -4.72 -3.50
C SER A 28 1.96 -4.92 -4.71
N MET A 29 2.41 -4.48 -5.86
CA MET A 29 1.78 -4.79 -7.16
C MET A 29 2.22 -6.17 -7.66
N ASP A 30 3.29 -6.73 -7.12
CA ASP A 30 3.71 -8.09 -7.40
C ASP A 30 2.91 -9.06 -6.54
N SER A 31 2.08 -9.89 -7.17
CA SER A 31 1.18 -10.81 -6.45
C SER A 31 1.95 -11.84 -5.63
N THR A 32 3.11 -12.28 -6.10
CA THR A 32 3.97 -13.22 -5.36
C THR A 32 4.52 -12.61 -4.10
N VAL A 33 5.03 -11.38 -4.19
CA VAL A 33 5.52 -10.63 -3.03
C VAL A 33 4.38 -10.38 -2.05
N HIS A 34 3.21 -9.97 -2.55
CA HIS A 34 2.04 -9.72 -1.73
C HIS A 34 1.63 -10.98 -0.97
N GLN A 35 1.57 -12.12 -1.65
CA GLN A 35 1.22 -13.39 -1.01
C GLN A 35 2.24 -13.80 0.05
N THR A 36 3.53 -13.52 -0.18
CA THR A 36 4.58 -13.82 0.79
C THR A 36 4.37 -13.05 2.10
N PHE A 37 4.00 -11.78 2.04
CA PHE A 37 3.86 -10.92 3.22
C PHE A 37 2.46 -10.87 3.80
N CYS A 38 1.44 -11.13 3.01
CA CYS A 38 0.04 -10.98 3.42
C CYS A 38 -0.73 -12.30 3.42
N ASP A 39 -0.09 -13.39 3.01
CA ASP A 39 -0.68 -14.73 2.92
C ASP A 39 -1.84 -14.83 1.92
N VAL A 40 -2.01 -13.82 1.08
CA VAL A 40 -2.99 -13.82 -0.01
C VAL A 40 -2.42 -13.08 -1.22
N PRO A 41 -2.81 -13.42 -2.44
CA PRO A 41 -2.43 -12.64 -3.63
C PRO A 41 -3.09 -11.27 -3.60
N ASN A 42 -2.66 -10.37 -4.48
CA ASN A 42 -3.09 -8.97 -4.45
C ASN A 42 -4.40 -8.68 -5.21
N GLU A 43 -4.96 -9.65 -5.92
CA GLU A 43 -6.13 -9.43 -6.78
C GLU A 43 -7.31 -8.83 -6.03
N LEU A 44 -7.61 -9.36 -4.83
CA LEU A 44 -8.75 -8.90 -4.06
C LEU A 44 -8.60 -7.45 -3.61
N ILE A 45 -7.40 -7.07 -3.12
CA ILE A 45 -7.20 -5.68 -2.68
C ILE A 45 -7.24 -4.71 -3.86
N LEU A 46 -6.72 -5.11 -5.02
CA LEU A 46 -6.80 -4.28 -6.23
C LEU A 46 -8.24 -4.09 -6.70
N GLU A 47 -9.04 -5.16 -6.67
CA GLU A 47 -10.47 -5.06 -6.96
C GLU A 47 -11.20 -4.15 -5.98
N ASN A 48 -10.90 -4.28 -4.69
CA ASN A 48 -11.51 -3.44 -3.66
C ASN A 48 -11.15 -1.96 -3.85
N ILE A 49 -9.91 -1.67 -4.21
CA ILE A 49 -9.51 -0.29 -4.53
C ILE A 49 -10.28 0.24 -5.73
N ARG A 50 -10.39 -0.55 -6.81
CA ARG A 50 -11.18 -0.16 -7.98
C ARG A 50 -12.63 0.12 -7.62
N ARG A 51 -13.21 -0.73 -6.78
CA ARG A 51 -14.60 -0.59 -6.36
C ARG A 51 -14.82 0.71 -5.59
N VAL A 52 -13.93 1.04 -4.68
CA VAL A 52 -14.00 2.29 -3.92
C VAL A 52 -13.86 3.50 -4.86
N ALA A 53 -12.94 3.45 -5.81
CA ALA A 53 -12.73 4.52 -6.79
C ALA A 53 -13.93 4.67 -7.73
N GLU A 54 -14.52 3.56 -8.19
CA GLU A 54 -15.72 3.58 -9.05
C GLU A 54 -16.96 4.11 -8.32
N ALA A 55 -17.02 3.91 -7.01
CA ALA A 55 -18.08 4.47 -6.17
C ALA A 55 -17.87 5.95 -5.87
N ASP A 56 -16.80 6.55 -6.37
CA ASP A 56 -16.42 7.95 -6.14
C ASP A 56 -16.30 8.27 -4.64
N PHE A 57 -15.78 7.32 -3.88
CA PHE A 57 -15.65 7.40 -2.42
C PHE A 57 -14.24 7.88 -2.04
N PRO A 58 -14.09 8.81 -1.08
CA PRO A 58 -12.78 9.29 -0.67
C PRO A 58 -11.97 8.21 0.05
N TYR A 59 -10.70 8.06 -0.34
CA TYR A 59 -9.80 7.07 0.23
C TYR A 59 -8.36 7.55 0.22
N TYR A 60 -7.60 7.04 1.20
CA TYR A 60 -6.14 7.17 1.25
C TYR A 60 -5.53 5.82 0.95
N ILE A 61 -4.40 5.83 0.25
CA ILE A 61 -3.56 4.64 0.08
C ILE A 61 -2.38 4.76 1.03
N ARG A 62 -2.07 3.68 1.72
CA ARG A 62 -0.89 3.57 2.56
C ARG A 62 0.02 2.51 1.97
N ILE A 63 1.27 2.85 1.74
CA ILE A 63 2.27 1.93 1.21
C ILE A 63 3.37 1.78 2.25
N PRO A 64 3.41 0.65 2.98
CA PRO A 64 4.58 0.34 3.81
C PRO A 64 5.79 0.20 2.89
N LEU A 65 6.76 1.07 3.04
CA LEU A 65 7.89 1.17 2.13
C LEU A 65 9.09 0.45 2.73
N ILE A 66 9.45 -0.68 2.14
CA ILE A 66 10.48 -1.59 2.65
C ILE A 66 11.53 -1.80 1.57
N GLU A 67 12.75 -1.33 1.81
CA GLU A 67 13.84 -1.59 0.88
C GLU A 67 14.18 -3.07 0.88
N GLY A 68 14.37 -3.64 -0.31
CA GLY A 68 14.55 -5.08 -0.49
C GLY A 68 13.26 -5.86 -0.71
N VAL A 69 12.10 -5.20 -0.60
CA VAL A 69 10.79 -5.84 -0.77
C VAL A 69 9.93 -5.12 -1.82
N ASN A 70 9.57 -3.86 -1.57
CA ASN A 70 8.61 -3.15 -2.42
C ASN A 70 9.01 -1.71 -2.75
N ALA A 71 10.14 -1.23 -2.25
CA ALA A 71 10.59 0.15 -2.49
C ALA A 71 11.30 0.32 -3.84
N ASP A 72 11.34 -0.70 -4.66
CA ASP A 72 11.96 -0.66 -5.98
C ASP A 72 11.14 0.19 -6.96
N GLU A 73 11.83 0.77 -7.92
CA GLU A 73 11.23 1.62 -8.94
C GLU A 73 10.10 0.93 -9.70
N LYS A 74 10.28 -0.35 -10.05
CA LYS A 74 9.28 -1.12 -10.80
C LYS A 74 7.96 -1.21 -10.03
N ASN A 75 8.01 -1.56 -8.76
CA ASN A 75 6.79 -1.68 -7.94
C ASN A 75 6.10 -0.33 -7.78
N ILE A 76 6.85 0.73 -7.51
CA ILE A 76 6.29 2.07 -7.33
C ILE A 76 5.68 2.59 -8.63
N LYS A 77 6.33 2.35 -9.77
CA LYS A 77 5.75 2.71 -11.08
C LYS A 77 4.46 1.96 -11.36
N LEU A 78 4.43 0.65 -11.10
CA LEU A 78 3.21 -0.14 -11.28
C LEU A 78 2.09 0.34 -10.36
N SER A 79 2.42 0.66 -9.12
CA SER A 79 1.46 1.23 -8.17
C SER A 79 0.93 2.58 -8.68
N ALA A 80 1.81 3.44 -9.18
CA ALA A 80 1.42 4.75 -9.73
C ALA A 80 0.52 4.59 -10.95
N GLU A 81 0.89 3.72 -11.88
CA GLU A 81 0.07 3.45 -13.08
C GLU A 81 -1.31 2.95 -12.71
N PHE A 82 -1.39 2.00 -11.77
CA PHE A 82 -2.66 1.45 -11.32
C PHE A 82 -3.54 2.54 -10.71
N LEU A 83 -3.01 3.29 -9.76
CA LEU A 83 -3.77 4.31 -9.03
C LEU A 83 -4.16 5.48 -9.93
N ALA A 84 -3.28 5.89 -10.86
CA ALA A 84 -3.57 6.96 -11.80
C ALA A 84 -4.65 6.56 -12.84
N SER A 85 -4.79 5.27 -13.12
CA SER A 85 -5.79 4.77 -14.07
C SER A 85 -7.20 4.73 -13.51
N LEU A 86 -7.36 4.88 -12.20
CA LEU A 86 -8.66 4.78 -11.54
C LEU A 86 -9.52 6.02 -11.80
N PRO A 87 -10.87 5.87 -11.84
CA PRO A 87 -11.77 7.02 -12.06
C PRO A 87 -11.69 8.08 -10.96
N ARG A 88 -11.32 7.69 -9.74
CA ARG A 88 -11.03 8.61 -8.66
C ARG A 88 -9.66 8.28 -8.08
N HIS A 89 -8.77 9.26 -8.05
CA HIS A 89 -7.46 9.10 -7.41
C HIS A 89 -7.61 9.12 -5.89
N PRO A 90 -6.69 8.45 -5.15
CA PRO A 90 -6.68 8.61 -3.70
C PRO A 90 -6.45 10.08 -3.32
N GLU A 91 -7.04 10.50 -2.20
CA GLU A 91 -6.85 11.85 -1.68
C GLU A 91 -5.37 12.11 -1.37
N ILE A 92 -4.69 11.08 -0.84
CA ILE A 92 -3.27 11.11 -0.58
C ILE A 92 -2.73 9.67 -0.53
N ILE A 93 -1.44 9.54 -0.88
CA ILE A 93 -0.70 8.29 -0.71
C ILE A 93 0.31 8.52 0.39
N ASN A 94 0.17 7.78 1.49
CA ASN A 94 1.10 7.83 2.61
C ASN A 94 2.14 6.73 2.45
N LEU A 95 3.41 7.13 2.27
CA LEU A 95 4.53 6.21 2.25
C LEU A 95 5.02 6.05 3.69
N LEU A 96 4.97 4.82 4.21
CA LEU A 96 5.32 4.50 5.59
C LEU A 96 6.65 3.76 5.61
N PRO A 97 7.78 4.46 5.75
CA PRO A 97 9.08 3.79 5.71
C PRO A 97 9.22 2.75 6.83
N TYR A 98 9.70 1.58 6.46
CA TYR A 98 10.03 0.54 7.41
C TYR A 98 11.16 1.02 8.31
N HIS A 99 11.01 0.80 9.60
CA HIS A 99 12.05 1.10 10.58
C HIS A 99 12.52 -0.19 11.24
N ASP A 100 13.81 -0.47 11.12
CA ASP A 100 14.43 -1.56 11.87
C ASP A 100 14.71 -1.08 13.29
N ILE A 101 13.71 -1.21 14.15
CA ILE A 101 13.82 -0.79 15.54
C ILE A 101 14.41 -1.93 16.38
N GLY A 102 15.64 -2.35 16.06
CA GLY A 102 16.37 -3.34 16.86
C GLY A 102 15.82 -4.75 16.79
N LYS A 103 16.72 -5.71 16.93
CA LYS A 103 16.49 -7.15 16.71
C LYS A 103 15.47 -7.79 17.65
N GLY A 104 15.11 -7.15 18.76
CA GLY A 104 14.19 -7.70 19.75
C GLY A 104 12.73 -7.31 19.55
N LYS A 105 12.41 -6.48 18.57
CA LYS A 105 11.06 -5.94 18.38
C LYS A 105 10.32 -6.47 17.15
N HIS A 106 10.86 -7.47 16.48
CA HIS A 106 10.16 -8.14 15.39
C HIS A 106 8.79 -8.68 15.82
N ALA A 107 8.68 -9.07 17.09
CA ALA A 107 7.41 -9.54 17.64
C ALA A 107 6.35 -8.45 17.75
N LYS A 108 6.74 -7.17 17.83
CA LYS A 108 5.79 -6.04 17.87
C LYS A 108 5.43 -5.53 16.48
N LEU A 109 6.27 -5.80 15.50
CA LEU A 109 5.98 -5.62 14.09
C LEU A 109 5.33 -6.88 13.51
N GLY A 110 4.74 -7.72 14.36
CA GLY A 110 4.23 -9.06 14.08
C GLY A 110 3.21 -9.19 12.95
N SER A 111 3.03 -8.14 12.18
CA SER A 111 2.29 -8.18 10.93
C SER A 111 3.17 -8.45 9.71
N ILE A 112 4.50 -8.56 9.89
CA ILE A 112 5.40 -8.79 8.75
C ILE A 112 5.94 -10.21 8.82
N TYR A 113 5.26 -11.09 8.11
CA TYR A 113 5.68 -12.46 7.91
C TYR A 113 6.70 -12.49 6.77
N ASN A 114 7.88 -13.05 7.02
CA ASN A 114 8.98 -13.07 6.06
C ASN A 114 9.57 -14.47 5.89
N PRO A 115 8.80 -15.42 5.35
CA PRO A 115 9.23 -16.83 5.25
C PRO A 115 10.38 -17.04 4.26
N LYS A 116 10.58 -16.13 3.29
CA LYS A 116 11.64 -16.25 2.29
C LYS A 116 12.91 -15.49 2.65
N GLY A 117 12.98 -14.90 3.85
CA GLY A 117 14.18 -14.24 4.32
C GLY A 117 14.60 -13.00 3.53
N TYR A 118 13.64 -12.21 3.04
CA TYR A 118 13.97 -10.95 2.39
C TYR A 118 14.74 -10.04 3.35
N LYS A 119 15.77 -9.37 2.84
CA LYS A 119 16.48 -8.36 3.62
C LYS A 119 15.62 -7.11 3.69
N MET A 120 14.92 -6.96 4.80
CA MET A 120 14.06 -5.80 5.03
C MET A 120 14.90 -4.67 5.63
N GLN A 121 14.96 -3.56 4.93
CA GLN A 121 15.75 -2.40 5.36
C GLN A 121 14.90 -1.13 5.30
N THR A 122 15.27 -0.15 6.14
CA THR A 122 14.70 1.18 6.04
C THR A 122 15.17 1.81 4.72
N PRO A 123 14.26 2.26 3.85
CA PRO A 123 14.69 2.95 2.62
C PRO A 123 15.42 4.25 2.97
N SER A 124 16.46 4.57 2.20
CA SER A 124 17.17 5.83 2.36
C SER A 124 16.24 7.01 2.02
N GLU A 125 16.60 8.20 2.49
CA GLU A 125 15.83 9.40 2.12
C GLU A 125 15.78 9.62 0.63
N GLU A 126 16.88 9.30 -0.07
CA GLU A 126 16.94 9.39 -1.54
C GLU A 126 15.89 8.47 -2.19
N VAL A 127 15.82 7.22 -1.75
CA VAL A 127 14.81 6.27 -2.25
C VAL A 127 13.40 6.76 -1.94
N GLN A 128 13.17 7.27 -0.74
CA GLN A 128 11.88 7.82 -0.36
C GLN A 128 11.46 8.97 -1.29
N GLN A 129 12.38 9.89 -1.57
CA GLN A 129 12.10 11.02 -2.46
C GLN A 129 11.90 10.57 -3.91
N GLN A 130 12.62 9.56 -4.37
CA GLN A 130 12.40 8.98 -5.69
C GLN A 130 10.98 8.39 -5.80
N CYS A 131 10.51 7.71 -4.77
CA CYS A 131 9.15 7.17 -4.73
C CYS A 131 8.10 8.28 -4.81
N ILE A 132 8.28 9.36 -4.05
CA ILE A 132 7.40 10.53 -4.12
C ILE A 132 7.41 11.12 -5.52
N GLN A 133 8.58 11.26 -6.13
CA GLN A 133 8.70 11.83 -7.47
C GLN A 133 7.97 10.99 -8.52
N ILE A 134 8.11 9.68 -8.46
CA ILE A 134 7.41 8.77 -9.38
C ILE A 134 5.90 8.97 -9.26
N LEU A 135 5.37 8.95 -8.03
CA LEU A 135 3.94 9.11 -7.79
C LEU A 135 3.45 10.48 -8.25
N THR A 136 4.22 11.53 -7.98
CA THR A 136 3.89 12.90 -8.39
C THR A 136 3.89 13.04 -9.92
N ASP A 137 4.80 12.38 -10.61
CA ASP A 137 4.88 12.40 -12.08
C ASP A 137 3.60 11.82 -12.72
N TYR A 138 2.90 10.93 -12.03
CA TYR A 138 1.61 10.38 -12.47
C TYR A 138 0.42 11.23 -12.02
N GLY A 139 0.65 12.40 -11.44
CA GLY A 139 -0.43 13.30 -11.00
C GLY A 139 -1.04 12.93 -9.66
N LEU A 140 -0.35 12.10 -8.88
CA LEU A 140 -0.81 11.64 -7.57
C LEU A 140 -0.18 12.48 -6.46
N LYS A 141 -0.86 12.56 -5.32
CA LYS A 141 -0.34 13.25 -4.13
C LYS A 141 0.26 12.22 -3.18
N ALA A 142 1.53 12.39 -2.85
CA ALA A 142 2.24 11.47 -1.97
C ALA A 142 3.02 12.22 -0.90
N THR A 143 3.09 11.62 0.29
CA THR A 143 3.83 12.16 1.42
C THR A 143 4.49 11.04 2.22
N ILE A 144 5.52 11.38 2.98
CA ILE A 144 6.16 10.45 3.90
C ILE A 144 5.45 10.54 5.25
N GLY A 145 5.09 9.38 5.80
CA GLY A 145 4.35 9.30 7.04
C GLY A 145 2.84 9.39 6.84
N GLY A 146 2.11 9.15 7.89
CA GLY A 146 0.66 9.07 7.84
C GLY A 146 -0.06 10.11 8.67
#